data_23f715924aa22b145e0415e431924bc0
#
_entry.id   23f715924aa22b145e0415e431924bc0
#
_cell.length_a   1.000
_cell.length_b   1.000
_cell.length_c   1.000
_cell.angle_alpha   90.00
_cell.angle_beta   90.00
_cell.angle_gamma   90.00
#
_symmetry.space_group_name_H-M   'P 1'
#
loop_
_entity.id
_entity.type
_entity.pdbx_description
1 polymer ?
#
loop_
_entity_poly.entity_id
_entity_poly.type
_entity_poly.pdbx_seq_one_letter_code
_entity_poly.pdbx_strand_id
1 'polypeptide(L)'
;MTIEESFNRLQEEHHQLQDDYAHLSMMFENMGKGYEKALKLYDQALESSRMKTDFIQQISHEIRTPLNILSGFTQVLTSGMELDEATQQEVTKGIVDNTERITSLVNKMLELAEAGSDNPLERNDQVLAIQIAAQATEDSSISQAKHLDFDLDLTPEAETVMLTTALVPATRVLALLLDNAMKFTHPAEAAGGVGAVKEKAHAVLRVAVDDGMVVFTVEDTGIGVPQEESEHIFEEFVQLDKYYDGTGIGLTVARSLARRLGGDVRLDTDYSSGARFVYTLPL
;
A
#
# COMPACT_ATOMS: atom_id res chain seq x y z
N MET A 1 24.49 21.44 -70.88
CA MET A 1 23.94 21.80 -69.54
C MET A 1 24.15 23.29 -69.42
N THR A 2 23.08 24.02 -69.37
CA THR A 2 23.15 25.48 -69.18
C THR A 2 23.46 25.85 -67.75
N ILE A 3 23.97 27.04 -67.48
CA ILE A 3 24.25 27.53 -66.11
C ILE A 3 22.97 27.48 -65.28
N GLU A 4 21.84 27.74 -65.86
CA GLU A 4 20.50 27.73 -65.24
C GLU A 4 20.07 26.32 -64.82
N GLU A 5 20.31 25.29 -65.63
CA GLU A 5 20.05 23.89 -65.29
C GLU A 5 20.96 23.43 -64.12
N SER A 6 22.19 23.88 -64.06
CA SER A 6 23.12 23.56 -62.95
C SER A 6 22.73 24.27 -61.66
N PHE A 7 22.23 25.48 -61.73
CA PHE A 7 21.74 26.24 -60.56
C PHE A 7 20.48 25.63 -59.98
N ASN A 8 19.50 25.27 -60.81
CA ASN A 8 18.27 24.63 -60.34
C ASN A 8 18.57 23.28 -59.68
N ARG A 9 19.47 22.50 -60.23
CA ARG A 9 19.90 21.23 -59.63
C ARG A 9 20.58 21.44 -58.27
N LEU A 10 21.42 22.46 -58.13
CA LEU A 10 22.07 22.78 -56.88
C LEU A 10 21.06 23.24 -55.81
N GLN A 11 20.00 23.94 -56.22
CA GLN A 11 18.91 24.32 -55.30
C GLN A 11 18.11 23.11 -54.83
N GLU A 12 17.81 22.17 -55.73
CA GLU A 12 17.11 20.94 -55.35
C GLU A 12 17.95 20.08 -54.40
N GLU A 13 19.24 19.90 -54.70
CA GLU A 13 20.17 19.17 -53.82
C GLU A 13 20.31 19.84 -52.44
N HIS A 14 20.32 21.16 -52.41
CA HIS A 14 20.38 21.93 -51.13
C HIS A 14 19.11 21.75 -50.32
N HIS A 15 17.93 21.77 -50.95
CA HIS A 15 16.65 21.57 -50.29
C HIS A 15 16.53 20.15 -49.72
N GLN A 16 16.94 19.16 -50.51
CA GLN A 16 16.97 17.77 -50.07
C GLN A 16 17.90 17.56 -48.86
N LEU A 17 19.05 18.18 -48.86
CA LEU A 17 20.01 18.12 -47.76
C LEU A 17 19.46 18.79 -46.50
N GLN A 18 18.69 19.86 -46.61
CA GLN A 18 18.01 20.50 -45.50
C GLN A 18 16.93 19.59 -44.90
N ASP A 19 16.12 18.92 -45.74
CA ASP A 19 15.10 17.97 -45.29
C ASP A 19 15.71 16.73 -44.61
N ASP A 20 16.79 16.19 -45.18
CA ASP A 20 17.52 15.06 -44.57
C ASP A 20 18.12 15.44 -43.21
N TYR A 21 18.69 16.67 -43.11
CA TYR A 21 19.22 17.17 -41.83
C TYR A 21 18.12 17.35 -40.77
N ALA A 22 16.97 17.90 -41.19
CA ALA A 22 15.83 18.06 -40.29
C ALA A 22 15.30 16.70 -39.80
N HIS A 23 15.19 15.73 -40.70
CA HIS A 23 14.78 14.36 -40.36
C HIS A 23 15.76 13.67 -39.39
N LEU A 24 17.06 13.77 -39.66
CA LEU A 24 18.11 13.21 -38.82
C LEU A 24 18.13 13.87 -37.45
N SER A 25 17.96 15.18 -37.36
CA SER A 25 17.87 15.92 -36.11
C SER A 25 16.70 15.44 -35.25
N MET A 26 15.52 15.23 -35.87
CA MET A 26 14.33 14.72 -35.20
C MET A 26 14.51 13.28 -34.71
N MET A 27 15.22 12.44 -35.50
CA MET A 27 15.58 11.08 -35.07
C MET A 27 16.49 11.07 -33.87
N PHE A 28 17.52 11.94 -33.84
CA PHE A 28 18.42 12.08 -32.68
C PHE A 28 17.68 12.55 -31.43
N GLU A 29 16.77 13.52 -31.57
CA GLU A 29 15.97 14.00 -30.44
C GLU A 29 15.06 12.89 -29.89
N ASN A 30 14.38 12.15 -30.75
CA ASN A 30 13.52 11.02 -30.34
C ASN A 30 14.33 9.89 -29.68
N MET A 31 15.53 9.60 -30.21
CA MET A 31 16.44 8.62 -29.62
C MET A 31 16.94 9.08 -28.25
N GLY A 32 17.25 10.37 -28.07
CA GLY A 32 17.59 10.94 -26.78
C GLY A 32 16.48 10.78 -25.75
N LYS A 33 15.25 11.14 -26.10
CA LYS A 33 14.06 10.95 -25.24
C LYS A 33 13.83 9.48 -24.89
N GLY A 34 14.02 8.59 -25.87
CA GLY A 34 13.93 7.13 -25.67
C GLY A 34 14.98 6.61 -24.68
N TYR A 35 16.20 7.09 -24.81
CA TYR A 35 17.31 6.73 -23.92
C TYR A 35 17.10 7.24 -22.47
N GLU A 36 16.65 8.49 -22.30
CA GLU A 36 16.32 9.05 -20.97
C GLU A 36 15.20 8.24 -20.30
N LYS A 37 14.15 7.86 -21.07
CA LYS A 37 13.08 7.03 -20.56
C LYS A 37 13.57 5.64 -20.15
N ALA A 38 14.44 5.03 -20.95
CA ALA A 38 15.03 3.72 -20.64
C ALA A 38 15.91 3.77 -19.39
N LEU A 39 16.71 4.82 -19.20
CA LEU A 39 17.52 5.05 -18.00
C LEU A 39 16.62 5.17 -16.75
N LYS A 40 15.57 5.97 -16.82
CA LYS A 40 14.63 6.13 -15.71
C LYS A 40 13.99 4.81 -15.30
N LEU A 41 13.55 4.01 -16.27
CA LEU A 41 13.00 2.66 -16.02
C LEU A 41 14.02 1.71 -15.41
N TYR A 42 15.28 1.79 -15.87
CA TYR A 42 16.37 0.99 -15.31
C TYR A 42 16.66 1.36 -13.85
N ASP A 43 16.71 2.65 -13.55
CA ASP A 43 16.95 3.13 -12.17
C ASP A 43 15.80 2.70 -11.25
N GLN A 44 14.55 2.82 -11.69
CA GLN A 44 13.39 2.34 -10.93
C GLN A 44 13.44 0.83 -10.67
N ALA A 45 13.79 0.04 -11.69
CA ALA A 45 13.93 -1.41 -11.54
C ALA A 45 15.06 -1.79 -10.56
N LEU A 46 16.17 -1.05 -10.59
CA LEU A 46 17.29 -1.26 -9.67
C LEU A 46 16.92 -0.92 -8.23
N GLU A 47 16.19 0.18 -8.03
CA GLU A 47 15.70 0.61 -6.72
C GLU A 47 14.71 -0.41 -6.15
N SER A 48 13.72 -0.86 -6.93
CA SER A 48 12.79 -1.92 -6.55
C SER A 48 13.53 -3.22 -6.17
N SER A 49 14.55 -3.61 -6.93
CA SER A 49 15.36 -4.79 -6.62
C SER A 49 16.13 -4.65 -5.30
N ARG A 50 16.65 -3.47 -4.99
CA ARG A 50 17.32 -3.19 -3.71
C ARG A 50 16.33 -3.26 -2.56
N MET A 51 15.18 -2.58 -2.67
CA MET A 51 14.14 -2.60 -1.64
C MET A 51 13.66 -4.02 -1.34
N LYS A 52 13.49 -4.85 -2.38
CA LYS A 52 13.15 -6.28 -2.22
C LYS A 52 14.22 -7.06 -1.45
N THR A 53 15.49 -6.78 -1.70
CA THR A 53 16.60 -7.42 -0.99
C THR A 53 16.63 -7.00 0.48
N ASP A 54 16.49 -5.72 0.74
CA ASP A 54 16.47 -5.15 2.10
C ASP A 54 15.28 -5.71 2.90
N PHE A 55 14.11 -5.83 2.27
CA PHE A 55 12.92 -6.46 2.87
C PHE A 55 13.18 -7.93 3.26
N ILE A 56 13.79 -8.74 2.37
CA ILE A 56 14.11 -10.12 2.68
C ILE A 56 15.08 -10.21 3.86
N GLN A 57 16.05 -9.31 3.94
CA GLN A 57 16.97 -9.23 5.07
C GLN A 57 16.25 -8.85 6.37
N GLN A 58 15.37 -7.84 6.31
CA GLN A 58 14.57 -7.40 7.45
C GLN A 58 13.69 -8.54 7.96
N ILE A 59 12.92 -9.20 7.10
CA ILE A 59 12.09 -10.37 7.47
C ILE A 59 12.94 -11.48 8.08
N SER A 60 14.13 -11.76 7.52
CA SER A 60 15.03 -12.76 8.07
C SER A 60 15.46 -12.43 9.50
N HIS A 61 15.72 -11.16 9.79
CA HIS A 61 16.01 -10.67 11.14
C HIS A 61 14.80 -10.75 12.05
N GLU A 62 13.63 -10.34 11.58
CA GLU A 62 12.39 -10.36 12.35
C GLU A 62 11.91 -11.78 12.67
N ILE A 63 12.18 -12.77 11.83
CA ILE A 63 11.91 -14.20 12.11
C ILE A 63 12.94 -14.77 13.09
N ARG A 64 14.24 -14.40 12.96
CA ARG A 64 15.31 -14.94 13.82
C ARG A 64 15.10 -14.60 15.28
N THR A 65 14.62 -13.40 15.59
CA THR A 65 14.43 -12.95 16.97
C THR A 65 13.41 -13.82 17.73
N PRO A 66 12.15 -14.01 17.28
CA PRO A 66 11.20 -14.88 17.96
C PRO A 66 11.65 -16.36 17.95
N LEU A 67 12.32 -16.83 16.92
CA LEU A 67 12.90 -18.19 16.89
C LEU A 67 13.94 -18.39 18.02
N ASN A 68 14.82 -17.43 18.25
CA ASN A 68 15.79 -17.49 19.33
C ASN A 68 15.12 -17.51 20.71
N ILE A 69 14.04 -16.71 20.88
CA ILE A 69 13.25 -16.68 22.11
C ILE A 69 12.57 -18.05 22.34
N LEU A 70 11.93 -18.60 21.30
CA LEU A 70 11.32 -19.94 21.36
C LEU A 70 12.34 -21.02 21.69
N SER A 71 13.54 -20.95 21.10
CA SER A 71 14.65 -21.88 21.41
C SER A 71 15.06 -21.76 22.89
N GLY A 72 15.16 -20.54 23.42
CA GLY A 72 15.45 -20.30 24.83
C GLY A 72 14.37 -20.88 25.75
N PHE A 73 13.10 -20.65 25.49
CA PHE A 73 12.00 -21.22 26.27
C PHE A 73 11.99 -22.76 26.20
N THR A 74 12.26 -23.32 25.02
CA THR A 74 12.39 -24.79 24.87
C THR A 74 13.52 -25.35 25.73
N GLN A 75 14.67 -24.68 25.80
CA GLN A 75 15.79 -25.08 26.66
C GLN A 75 15.42 -25.03 28.15
N VAL A 76 14.68 -23.99 28.58
CA VAL A 76 14.19 -23.88 29.97
C VAL A 76 13.26 -25.04 30.29
N LEU A 77 12.29 -25.35 29.43
CA LEU A 77 11.35 -26.47 29.62
C LEU A 77 12.01 -27.84 29.63
N THR A 78 13.11 -28.02 28.88
CA THR A 78 13.82 -29.29 28.78
C THR A 78 14.99 -29.46 29.77
N SER A 79 15.31 -28.41 30.52
CA SER A 79 16.43 -28.42 31.49
C SER A 79 16.21 -29.30 32.70
N GLY A 80 14.99 -29.80 32.91
CA GLY A 80 14.60 -30.59 34.10
C GLY A 80 14.51 -29.79 35.40
N MET A 81 14.59 -28.46 35.33
CA MET A 81 14.32 -27.58 36.50
C MET A 81 12.82 -27.56 36.81
N GLU A 82 12.47 -27.64 38.11
CA GLU A 82 11.11 -27.36 38.56
C GLU A 82 10.86 -25.86 38.37
N LEU A 83 9.92 -25.51 37.55
CA LEU A 83 9.48 -24.13 37.35
C LEU A 83 8.30 -23.84 38.30
N ASP A 84 8.31 -22.68 38.93
CA ASP A 84 7.13 -22.21 39.61
C ASP A 84 6.00 -21.85 38.63
N GLU A 85 4.78 -21.77 39.11
CA GLU A 85 3.59 -21.56 38.28
C GLU A 85 3.65 -20.23 37.53
N ALA A 86 4.22 -19.17 38.09
CA ALA A 86 4.37 -17.88 37.47
C ALA A 86 5.35 -17.94 36.28
N THR A 87 6.51 -18.58 36.45
CA THR A 87 7.50 -18.78 35.39
C THR A 87 6.94 -19.68 34.29
N GLN A 88 6.17 -20.72 34.63
CA GLN A 88 5.54 -21.60 33.62
C GLN A 88 4.50 -20.83 32.77
N GLN A 89 3.71 -19.95 33.38
CA GLN A 89 2.75 -19.09 32.66
C GLN A 89 3.48 -18.10 31.75
N GLU A 90 4.56 -17.46 32.23
CA GLU A 90 5.37 -16.54 31.43
C GLU A 90 6.00 -17.23 30.20
N VAL A 91 6.61 -18.40 30.38
CA VAL A 91 7.17 -19.20 29.30
C VAL A 91 6.10 -19.61 28.29
N THR A 92 4.94 -20.07 28.77
CA THR A 92 3.82 -20.47 27.90
C THR A 92 3.32 -19.30 27.09
N LYS A 93 3.08 -18.15 27.73
CA LYS A 93 2.68 -16.93 27.04
C LYS A 93 3.71 -16.49 26.02
N GLY A 94 4.98 -16.49 26.39
CA GLY A 94 6.07 -16.13 25.48
C GLY A 94 6.16 -17.05 24.24
N ILE A 95 5.87 -18.33 24.40
CA ILE A 95 5.80 -19.28 23.26
C ILE A 95 4.64 -18.91 22.33
N VAL A 96 3.45 -18.68 22.87
CA VAL A 96 2.27 -18.30 22.10
C VAL A 96 2.51 -17.00 21.34
N ASP A 97 2.91 -15.93 22.05
CA ASP A 97 3.14 -14.60 21.49
C ASP A 97 4.17 -14.64 20.33
N ASN A 98 5.28 -15.37 20.49
CA ASN A 98 6.32 -15.47 19.46
C ASN A 98 5.90 -16.36 18.29
N THR A 99 5.07 -17.38 18.52
CA THR A 99 4.50 -18.22 17.45
C THR A 99 3.53 -17.41 16.59
N GLU A 100 2.65 -16.63 17.21
CA GLU A 100 1.74 -15.72 16.53
C GLU A 100 2.51 -14.67 15.71
N ARG A 101 3.60 -14.12 16.25
CA ARG A 101 4.46 -13.19 15.54
C ARG A 101 5.08 -13.81 14.28
N ILE A 102 5.62 -15.03 14.35
CA ILE A 102 6.17 -15.73 13.18
C ILE A 102 5.06 -15.98 12.17
N THR A 103 3.90 -16.45 12.59
CA THR A 103 2.75 -16.70 11.72
C THR A 103 2.33 -15.44 10.98
N SER A 104 2.25 -14.30 11.68
CA SER A 104 1.95 -13.00 11.06
C SER A 104 2.98 -12.60 10.00
N LEU A 105 4.29 -12.81 10.27
CA LEU A 105 5.36 -12.51 9.29
C LEU A 105 5.26 -13.40 8.04
N VAL A 106 4.99 -14.70 8.23
CA VAL A 106 4.79 -15.64 7.10
C VAL A 106 3.57 -15.25 6.27
N ASN A 107 2.45 -14.88 6.91
CA ASN A 107 1.25 -14.45 6.20
C ASN A 107 1.51 -13.17 5.39
N LYS A 108 2.25 -12.20 5.91
CA LYS A 108 2.67 -11.00 5.17
C LYS A 108 3.51 -11.35 3.93
N MET A 109 4.40 -12.32 4.04
CA MET A 109 5.18 -12.80 2.87
C MET A 109 4.31 -13.47 1.81
N LEU A 110 3.32 -14.27 2.23
CA LEU A 110 2.37 -14.91 1.32
C LEU A 110 1.49 -13.86 0.64
N GLU A 111 0.95 -12.90 1.39
CA GLU A 111 0.16 -11.79 0.84
C GLU A 111 0.96 -11.00 -0.23
N LEU A 112 2.24 -10.74 0.02
CA LEU A 112 3.09 -10.09 -0.95
C LEU A 112 3.32 -10.95 -2.21
N ALA A 113 3.59 -12.24 -2.03
CA ALA A 113 3.75 -13.16 -3.17
C ALA A 113 2.48 -13.25 -4.02
N GLU A 114 1.31 -13.20 -3.38
CA GLU A 114 0.02 -13.18 -4.07
C GLU A 114 -0.29 -11.83 -4.70
N ALA A 115 0.18 -10.72 -4.14
CA ALA A 115 -0.02 -9.38 -4.68
C ALA A 115 0.63 -9.20 -6.06
N GLY A 116 1.70 -9.94 -6.35
CA GLY A 116 2.31 -9.99 -7.69
C GLY A 116 1.51 -10.78 -8.73
N SER A 117 0.35 -11.34 -8.38
CA SER A 117 -0.51 -12.09 -9.30
C SER A 117 -1.60 -11.20 -9.88
N ASP A 118 -1.69 -11.16 -11.21
CA ASP A 118 -2.75 -10.42 -11.93
C ASP A 118 -4.02 -11.26 -12.15
N ASN A 119 -4.07 -12.51 -11.65
CA ASN A 119 -5.21 -13.38 -11.85
C ASN A 119 -6.44 -12.85 -11.08
N PRO A 120 -7.60 -12.67 -11.75
CA PRO A 120 -8.83 -12.30 -11.07
C PRO A 120 -9.19 -13.29 -9.97
N LEU A 121 -9.74 -12.77 -8.87
CA LEU A 121 -10.28 -13.60 -7.80
C LEU A 121 -11.70 -14.05 -8.15
N GLU A 122 -12.04 -15.29 -7.80
CA GLU A 122 -13.42 -15.77 -7.93
C GLU A 122 -14.32 -15.01 -6.95
N ARG A 123 -15.41 -14.45 -7.47
CA ARG A 123 -16.40 -13.67 -6.71
C ARG A 123 -17.67 -14.47 -6.57
N ASN A 124 -17.73 -15.34 -5.58
CA ASN A 124 -18.82 -16.29 -5.39
C ASN A 124 -19.71 -15.98 -4.17
N ASP A 125 -19.28 -15.01 -3.33
CA ASP A 125 -20.01 -14.66 -2.12
C ASP A 125 -21.00 -13.51 -2.39
N GLN A 126 -22.23 -13.67 -1.93
CA GLN A 126 -23.22 -12.58 -1.88
C GLN A 126 -23.21 -11.98 -0.48
N VAL A 127 -22.76 -10.74 -0.37
CA VAL A 127 -22.54 -10.07 0.90
C VAL A 127 -23.08 -8.65 0.90
N LEU A 128 -23.50 -8.17 2.05
CA LEU A 128 -23.84 -6.76 2.23
C LEU A 128 -22.56 -5.91 2.38
N ALA A 129 -22.56 -4.70 1.85
CA ALA A 129 -21.42 -3.77 2.01
C ALA A 129 -21.09 -3.52 3.49
N ILE A 130 -22.11 -3.43 4.34
CA ILE A 130 -21.94 -3.28 5.79
C ILE A 130 -21.23 -4.47 6.44
N GLN A 131 -21.38 -5.69 5.92
CA GLN A 131 -20.67 -6.86 6.46
C GLN A 131 -19.17 -6.75 6.23
N ILE A 132 -18.75 -6.27 5.04
CA ILE A 132 -17.33 -6.01 4.74
C ILE A 132 -16.79 -4.94 5.68
N ALA A 133 -17.54 -3.83 5.87
CA ALA A 133 -17.12 -2.74 6.74
C ALA A 133 -17.01 -3.18 8.22
N ALA A 134 -18.00 -3.90 8.73
CA ALA A 134 -18.01 -4.40 10.11
C ALA A 134 -16.86 -5.39 10.37
N GLN A 135 -16.68 -6.37 9.50
CA GLN A 135 -15.61 -7.36 9.63
C GLN A 135 -14.22 -6.70 9.54
N ALA A 136 -14.02 -5.77 8.61
CA ALA A 136 -12.74 -5.05 8.50
C ALA A 136 -12.44 -4.18 9.73
N THR A 137 -13.47 -3.58 10.33
CA THR A 137 -13.35 -2.82 11.57
C THR A 137 -12.94 -3.71 12.75
N GLU A 138 -13.48 -4.94 12.79
CA GLU A 138 -13.12 -5.93 13.80
C GLU A 138 -11.70 -6.45 13.58
N ASP A 139 -11.34 -6.83 12.34
CA ASP A 139 -10.03 -7.39 11.98
C ASP A 139 -8.88 -6.40 12.23
N SER A 140 -9.08 -5.10 11.96
CA SER A 140 -8.11 -4.03 12.21
C SER A 140 -8.04 -3.61 13.68
N SER A 141 -9.05 -3.94 14.50
CA SER A 141 -9.19 -3.48 15.88
C SER A 141 -9.17 -1.94 16.06
N ILE A 142 -9.42 -1.17 14.99
CA ILE A 142 -9.38 0.30 15.02
C ILE A 142 -10.37 0.89 16.03
N SER A 143 -11.54 0.28 16.21
CA SER A 143 -12.55 0.69 17.19
C SER A 143 -12.08 0.57 18.65
N GLN A 144 -11.03 -0.21 18.90
CA GLN A 144 -10.44 -0.41 20.23
C GLN A 144 -9.21 0.49 20.48
N ALA A 145 -8.78 1.24 19.45
CA ALA A 145 -7.62 2.11 19.54
C ALA A 145 -7.89 3.30 20.49
N LYS A 146 -7.10 3.40 21.57
CA LYS A 146 -7.30 4.42 22.60
C LYS A 146 -6.80 5.83 22.21
N HIS A 147 -5.97 5.90 21.18
CA HIS A 147 -5.28 7.12 20.75
C HIS A 147 -6.03 7.90 19.69
N LEU A 148 -7.07 7.30 19.07
CA LEU A 148 -7.89 7.95 18.08
C LEU A 148 -9.40 7.68 18.31
N ASP A 149 -10.24 8.58 17.86
CA ASP A 149 -11.69 8.40 17.78
C ASP A 149 -12.01 7.82 16.39
N PHE A 150 -12.85 6.78 16.32
CA PHE A 150 -13.24 6.13 15.07
C PHE A 150 -14.74 6.18 14.85
N ASP A 151 -15.17 6.61 13.67
CA ASP A 151 -16.56 6.64 13.24
C ASP A 151 -16.80 5.80 12.00
N LEU A 152 -17.95 5.12 11.95
CA LEU A 152 -18.47 4.43 10.79
C LEU A 152 -19.72 5.14 10.27
N ASP A 153 -19.65 5.66 9.05
CA ASP A 153 -20.72 6.43 8.40
C ASP A 153 -21.19 5.69 7.13
N LEU A 154 -22.47 5.30 7.11
CA LEU A 154 -23.07 4.58 5.99
C LEU A 154 -24.21 5.39 5.39
N THR A 155 -24.27 5.45 4.05
CA THR A 155 -25.47 5.95 3.39
C THR A 155 -26.61 4.91 3.51
N PRO A 156 -27.88 5.33 3.52
CA PRO A 156 -29.01 4.39 3.60
C PRO A 156 -29.00 3.30 2.50
N GLU A 157 -28.45 3.61 1.33
CA GLU A 157 -28.28 2.65 0.23
C GLU A 157 -27.18 1.62 0.56
N ALA A 158 -26.07 2.07 1.14
CA ALA A 158 -24.96 1.21 1.50
C ALA A 158 -25.31 0.20 2.62
N GLU A 159 -26.25 0.52 3.50
CA GLU A 159 -26.73 -0.41 4.55
C GLU A 159 -27.38 -1.67 3.98
N THR A 160 -28.03 -1.54 2.83
CA THR A 160 -28.85 -2.62 2.25
C THR A 160 -28.31 -3.18 0.94
N VAL A 161 -27.31 -2.54 0.35
CA VAL A 161 -26.74 -2.97 -0.93
C VAL A 161 -26.02 -4.32 -0.78
N MET A 162 -26.36 -5.23 -1.68
CA MET A 162 -25.73 -6.54 -1.79
C MET A 162 -24.84 -6.56 -3.03
N LEU A 163 -23.63 -7.05 -2.86
CA LEU A 163 -22.66 -7.18 -3.96
C LEU A 163 -22.17 -8.63 -4.06
N THR A 164 -21.71 -9.02 -5.25
CA THR A 164 -21.11 -10.33 -5.49
C THR A 164 -19.59 -10.17 -5.53
N THR A 165 -18.89 -10.67 -4.50
CA THR A 165 -17.44 -10.52 -4.35
C THR A 165 -16.81 -11.76 -3.70
N ALA A 166 -15.53 -11.73 -3.35
CA ALA A 166 -14.92 -12.67 -2.41
C ALA A 166 -14.77 -11.95 -1.06
N LEU A 167 -15.54 -12.37 -0.05
CA LEU A 167 -15.65 -11.68 1.24
C LEU A 167 -14.30 -11.49 1.93
N VAL A 168 -13.50 -12.56 2.05
CA VAL A 168 -12.22 -12.50 2.79
C VAL A 168 -11.23 -11.53 2.15
N PRO A 169 -10.94 -11.59 0.83
CA PRO A 169 -10.09 -10.59 0.19
C PRO A 169 -10.65 -9.16 0.25
N ALA A 170 -11.98 -8.98 0.07
CA ALA A 170 -12.61 -7.67 0.13
C ALA A 170 -12.47 -7.01 1.52
N THR A 171 -12.71 -7.79 2.58
CA THR A 171 -12.51 -7.38 3.98
C THR A 171 -11.04 -7.06 4.24
N ARG A 172 -10.12 -7.88 3.73
CA ARG A 172 -8.68 -7.69 3.91
C ARG A 172 -8.18 -6.36 3.34
N VAL A 173 -8.64 -5.98 2.14
CA VAL A 173 -8.32 -4.66 1.56
C VAL A 173 -8.68 -3.55 2.54
N LEU A 174 -9.91 -3.56 3.02
CA LEU A 174 -10.40 -2.50 3.91
C LEU A 174 -9.70 -2.50 5.27
N ALA A 175 -9.42 -3.67 5.84
CA ALA A 175 -8.66 -3.81 7.07
C ALA A 175 -7.24 -3.23 6.96
N LEU A 176 -6.55 -3.44 5.82
CA LEU A 176 -5.23 -2.85 5.57
C LEU A 176 -5.27 -1.32 5.51
N LEU A 177 -6.34 -0.72 4.96
CA LEU A 177 -6.52 0.74 4.95
C LEU A 177 -6.81 1.27 6.34
N LEU A 178 -7.63 0.57 7.13
CA LEU A 178 -7.91 0.93 8.54
C LEU A 178 -6.67 0.78 9.43
N ASP A 179 -5.86 -0.26 9.22
CA ASP A 179 -4.56 -0.42 9.90
C ASP A 179 -3.63 0.75 9.61
N ASN A 180 -3.60 1.24 8.37
CA ASN A 180 -2.83 2.42 8.01
C ASN A 180 -3.36 3.67 8.71
N ALA A 181 -4.67 3.90 8.71
CA ALA A 181 -5.28 5.02 9.43
C ALA A 181 -4.93 4.98 10.91
N MET A 182 -5.06 3.81 11.56
CA MET A 182 -4.70 3.62 12.97
C MET A 182 -3.22 3.89 13.24
N LYS A 183 -2.34 3.48 12.34
CA LYS A 183 -0.89 3.59 12.49
C LYS A 183 -0.38 5.01 12.30
N PHE A 184 -0.90 5.75 11.33
CA PHE A 184 -0.38 7.06 10.95
C PHE A 184 -1.15 8.23 11.54
N THR A 185 -2.21 7.96 12.34
CA THR A 185 -3.00 8.96 13.02
C THR A 185 -2.67 8.98 14.51
N HIS A 186 -1.86 9.92 14.91
CA HIS A 186 -1.51 10.14 16.31
C HIS A 186 -2.00 11.51 16.76
N PRO A 187 -2.38 11.67 18.06
CA PRO A 187 -2.66 12.99 18.60
C PRO A 187 -1.45 13.89 18.32
N ALA A 188 -1.69 15.05 17.71
CA ALA A 188 -0.62 16.01 17.51
C ALA A 188 0.09 16.28 18.84
N GLU A 189 1.35 15.86 18.98
CA GLU A 189 2.18 16.32 20.07
C GLU A 189 2.23 17.84 19.97
N ALA A 190 1.74 18.54 20.98
CA ALA A 190 1.66 19.98 21.01
C ALA A 190 3.05 20.53 20.71
N ALA A 191 3.27 21.02 19.49
CA ALA A 191 4.37 21.94 19.21
C ALA A 191 4.25 23.06 20.23
N GLY A 192 5.13 23.06 21.25
CA GLY A 192 5.13 23.78 22.51
C GLY A 192 4.54 25.20 22.49
N GLY A 193 3.24 25.30 22.52
CA GLY A 193 2.48 26.52 22.68
C GLY A 193 1.42 26.32 23.77
N VAL A 194 1.53 27.08 24.85
CA VAL A 194 0.54 27.12 25.92
C VAL A 194 -0.79 27.59 25.30
N GLY A 195 -1.77 26.66 25.12
CA GLY A 195 -3.12 26.99 24.64
C GLY A 195 -3.56 26.35 23.32
N ALA A 196 -2.75 25.48 22.68
CA ALA A 196 -3.20 24.73 21.52
C ALA A 196 -4.29 23.71 21.92
N VAL A 197 -5.48 23.86 21.36
CA VAL A 197 -6.52 22.83 21.43
C VAL A 197 -5.96 21.60 20.75
N LYS A 198 -5.76 20.51 21.48
CA LYS A 198 -5.37 19.22 20.91
C LYS A 198 -6.54 18.80 20.01
N GLU A 199 -6.37 18.91 18.70
CA GLU A 199 -7.25 18.19 17.79
C GLU A 199 -7.08 16.71 18.09
N LYS A 200 -8.20 16.05 18.38
CA LYS A 200 -8.19 14.61 18.62
C LYS A 200 -7.85 13.91 17.32
N ALA A 201 -6.98 12.92 17.41
CA ALA A 201 -6.77 11.99 16.33
C ALA A 201 -8.10 11.33 15.96
N HIS A 202 -8.47 11.36 14.69
CA HIS A 202 -9.76 10.91 14.22
C HIS A 202 -9.62 10.12 12.91
N ALA A 203 -10.40 9.06 12.78
CA ALA A 203 -10.54 8.31 11.54
C ALA A 203 -12.01 8.00 11.27
N VAL A 204 -12.40 8.02 10.00
CA VAL A 204 -13.77 7.74 9.55
C VAL A 204 -13.74 6.72 8.43
N LEU A 205 -14.57 5.69 8.55
CA LEU A 205 -14.92 4.82 7.43
C LEU A 205 -16.29 5.23 6.88
N ARG A 206 -16.34 5.75 5.65
CA ARG A 206 -17.60 6.03 4.94
C ARG A 206 -17.87 4.95 3.93
N VAL A 207 -19.13 4.53 3.83
CA VAL A 207 -19.60 3.59 2.81
C VAL A 207 -20.75 4.18 2.04
N ALA A 208 -20.62 4.24 0.73
CA ALA A 208 -21.62 4.79 -0.18
C ALA A 208 -21.74 3.91 -1.43
N VAL A 209 -22.80 4.15 -2.21
CA VAL A 209 -23.00 3.57 -3.54
C VAL A 209 -22.92 4.69 -4.56
N ASP A 210 -22.06 4.53 -5.57
CA ASP A 210 -21.90 5.50 -6.64
C ASP A 210 -21.59 4.77 -7.96
N ASP A 211 -22.29 5.14 -9.03
CA ASP A 211 -22.09 4.64 -10.41
C ASP A 211 -21.90 3.12 -10.53
N GLY A 212 -22.75 2.34 -9.82
CA GLY A 212 -22.69 0.86 -9.86
C GLY A 212 -21.52 0.25 -9.07
N MET A 213 -20.88 1.04 -8.23
CA MET A 213 -19.81 0.62 -7.34
C MET A 213 -20.19 0.85 -5.88
N VAL A 214 -19.74 -0.03 -4.99
CA VAL A 214 -19.65 0.27 -3.56
C VAL A 214 -18.34 0.99 -3.33
N VAL A 215 -18.40 2.14 -2.67
CA VAL A 215 -17.26 3.01 -2.39
C VAL A 215 -17.03 3.03 -0.88
N PHE A 216 -15.88 2.51 -0.45
CA PHE A 216 -15.39 2.60 0.92
C PHE A 216 -14.34 3.71 0.98
N THR A 217 -14.56 4.72 1.81
CA THR A 217 -13.64 5.83 1.99
C THR A 217 -13.10 5.81 3.41
N VAL A 218 -11.80 5.62 3.55
CA VAL A 218 -11.10 5.70 4.84
C VAL A 218 -10.41 7.05 4.91
N GLU A 219 -10.88 7.89 5.81
CA GLU A 219 -10.33 9.24 6.09
C GLU A 219 -9.63 9.23 7.44
N ASP A 220 -8.49 9.88 7.53
CA ASP A 220 -7.79 10.08 8.79
C ASP A 220 -7.26 11.52 8.94
N THR A 221 -6.95 11.91 10.16
CA THR A 221 -6.33 13.19 10.50
C THR A 221 -4.84 13.05 10.81
N GLY A 222 -4.19 12.07 10.19
CA GLY A 222 -2.79 11.74 10.40
C GLY A 222 -1.82 12.64 9.65
N ILE A 223 -0.62 12.11 9.43
CA ILE A 223 0.47 12.83 8.76
C ILE A 223 0.21 13.17 7.29
N GLY A 224 -0.80 12.52 6.67
CA GLY A 224 -1.12 12.67 5.25
C GLY A 224 -0.05 12.06 4.33
N VAL A 225 -0.27 12.23 3.01
CA VAL A 225 0.63 11.74 1.97
C VAL A 225 0.89 12.89 0.99
N PRO A 226 2.15 13.24 0.68
CA PRO A 226 2.47 14.23 -0.34
C PRO A 226 1.88 13.85 -1.70
N GLN A 227 1.40 14.84 -2.46
CA GLN A 227 0.74 14.60 -3.75
C GLN A 227 1.66 13.90 -4.76
N GLU A 228 2.95 14.24 -4.75
CA GLU A 228 3.97 13.61 -5.59
C GLU A 228 4.16 12.11 -5.31
N GLU A 229 3.81 11.65 -4.12
CA GLU A 229 3.95 10.26 -3.68
C GLU A 229 2.68 9.43 -3.87
N SER A 230 1.59 10.02 -4.37
CA SER A 230 0.24 9.42 -4.44
C SER A 230 0.15 8.08 -5.16
N GLU A 231 0.98 7.84 -6.16
CA GLU A 231 1.10 6.56 -6.85
C GLU A 231 2.24 5.70 -6.29
N HIS A 232 3.34 6.33 -5.87
CA HIS A 232 4.52 5.65 -5.37
C HIS A 232 4.25 4.85 -4.08
N ILE A 233 3.36 5.32 -3.22
CA ILE A 233 2.96 4.61 -1.97
C ILE A 233 2.34 3.22 -2.20
N PHE A 234 1.90 2.92 -3.43
CA PHE A 234 1.36 1.61 -3.80
C PHE A 234 2.41 0.65 -4.37
N GLU A 235 3.63 1.09 -4.55
CA GLU A 235 4.74 0.23 -4.98
C GLU A 235 5.22 -0.65 -3.81
N GLU A 236 5.77 -1.81 -4.13
CA GLU A 236 6.26 -2.75 -3.13
C GLU A 236 7.42 -2.15 -2.32
N PHE A 237 7.39 -2.31 -1.00
CA PHE A 237 8.45 -1.93 -0.06
C PHE A 237 8.64 -0.41 0.14
N VAL A 238 7.77 0.42 -0.43
CA VAL A 238 7.83 1.87 -0.26
C VAL A 238 7.38 2.26 1.14
N GLN A 239 8.19 3.08 1.80
CA GLN A 239 7.91 3.72 3.08
C GLN A 239 8.34 5.17 2.99
N LEU A 240 7.41 6.10 3.16
CA LEU A 240 7.72 7.55 3.15
C LEU A 240 8.47 7.97 4.40
N ASP A 241 8.22 7.31 5.52
CA ASP A 241 8.88 7.58 6.79
C ASP A 241 9.33 6.28 7.47
N LYS A 242 10.64 6.18 7.73
CA LYS A 242 11.27 5.03 8.38
C LYS A 242 11.08 4.99 9.90
N TYR A 243 10.54 6.06 10.49
CA TYR A 243 10.26 6.11 11.94
C TYR A 243 9.00 5.33 12.32
N TYR A 244 8.10 5.07 11.36
CA TYR A 244 6.91 4.27 11.60
C TYR A 244 7.17 2.81 11.25
N ASP A 245 6.96 1.92 12.22
CA ASP A 245 7.11 0.48 12.06
C ASP A 245 6.22 -0.07 10.94
N GLY A 246 6.78 -0.73 9.95
CA GLY A 246 6.00 -1.29 8.84
C GLY A 246 6.88 -1.99 7.82
N THR A 247 6.24 -2.71 6.91
CA THR A 247 6.92 -3.48 5.86
C THR A 247 6.85 -2.82 4.47
N GLY A 248 6.04 -1.74 4.31
CA GLY A 248 5.82 -1.08 3.02
C GLY A 248 5.05 -1.94 2.01
N ILE A 249 4.33 -2.98 2.46
CA ILE A 249 3.59 -3.88 1.56
C ILE A 249 2.07 -3.74 1.67
N GLY A 250 1.55 -3.12 2.74
CA GLY A 250 0.12 -3.09 3.03
C GLY A 250 -0.71 -2.45 1.91
N LEU A 251 -0.30 -1.29 1.41
CA LEU A 251 -1.02 -0.58 0.33
C LEU A 251 -0.88 -1.30 -1.02
N THR A 252 0.27 -1.89 -1.30
CA THR A 252 0.51 -2.72 -2.51
C THR A 252 -0.44 -3.91 -2.53
N VAL A 253 -0.53 -4.65 -1.41
CA VAL A 253 -1.46 -5.77 -1.25
C VAL A 253 -2.91 -5.31 -1.37
N ALA A 254 -3.27 -4.21 -0.70
CA ALA A 254 -4.63 -3.67 -0.75
C ALA A 254 -5.05 -3.35 -2.19
N ARG A 255 -4.22 -2.62 -2.94
CA ARG A 255 -4.53 -2.25 -4.33
C ARG A 255 -4.56 -3.45 -5.28
N SER A 256 -3.63 -4.40 -5.12
CA SER A 256 -3.61 -5.63 -5.90
C SER A 256 -4.87 -6.46 -5.69
N LEU A 257 -5.26 -6.71 -4.44
CA LEU A 257 -6.49 -7.44 -4.11
C LEU A 257 -7.72 -6.74 -4.66
N ALA A 258 -7.82 -5.41 -4.49
CA ALA A 258 -8.94 -4.62 -5.01
C ALA A 258 -9.08 -4.77 -6.53
N ARG A 259 -7.97 -4.66 -7.29
CA ARG A 259 -7.96 -4.84 -8.75
C ARG A 259 -8.36 -6.24 -9.18
N ARG A 260 -7.90 -7.26 -8.48
CA ARG A 260 -8.29 -8.66 -8.73
C ARG A 260 -9.76 -8.94 -8.42
N LEU A 261 -10.38 -8.11 -7.56
CA LEU A 261 -11.83 -8.12 -7.28
C LEU A 261 -12.64 -7.28 -8.28
N GLY A 262 -11.97 -6.61 -9.23
CA GLY A 262 -12.60 -5.77 -10.25
C GLY A 262 -12.81 -4.32 -9.82
N GLY A 263 -12.25 -3.92 -8.69
CA GLY A 263 -12.24 -2.55 -8.17
C GLY A 263 -10.88 -1.88 -8.25
N ASP A 264 -10.63 -0.89 -7.38
CA ASP A 264 -9.30 -0.27 -7.18
C ASP A 264 -9.19 0.37 -5.79
N VAL A 265 -7.96 0.68 -5.38
CA VAL A 265 -7.66 1.54 -4.23
C VAL A 265 -6.85 2.73 -4.73
N ARG A 266 -7.24 3.93 -4.35
CA ARG A 266 -6.55 5.18 -4.70
C ARG A 266 -6.47 6.13 -3.51
N LEU A 267 -5.51 7.04 -3.55
CA LEU A 267 -5.43 8.17 -2.64
C LEU A 267 -6.22 9.34 -3.24
N ASP A 268 -7.04 10.01 -2.43
CA ASP A 268 -7.66 11.28 -2.78
C ASP A 268 -6.69 12.41 -2.44
N THR A 269 -6.08 12.99 -3.47
CA THR A 269 -5.07 14.05 -3.33
C THR A 269 -5.65 15.44 -3.02
N ASP A 270 -6.97 15.61 -3.13
CA ASP A 270 -7.66 16.87 -2.79
C ASP A 270 -7.95 16.97 -1.29
N TYR A 271 -7.79 15.89 -0.55
CA TYR A 271 -7.96 15.86 0.90
C TYR A 271 -6.67 16.32 1.61
N SER A 272 -6.78 17.34 2.46
CA SER A 272 -5.62 18.00 3.07
C SER A 272 -5.54 17.89 4.61
N SER A 273 -6.53 17.25 5.25
CA SER A 273 -6.55 17.12 6.72
C SER A 273 -5.82 15.89 7.27
N GLY A 274 -5.25 15.08 6.39
CA GLY A 274 -4.59 13.80 6.66
C GLY A 274 -4.51 12.99 5.38
N ALA A 275 -4.82 11.68 5.42
CA ALA A 275 -4.97 10.86 4.23
C ALA A 275 -6.43 10.44 4.02
N ARG A 276 -6.82 10.31 2.75
CA ARG A 276 -8.11 9.76 2.34
C ARG A 276 -7.87 8.70 1.28
N PHE A 277 -8.12 7.44 1.65
CA PHE A 277 -8.07 6.32 0.72
C PHE A 277 -9.47 5.95 0.26
N VAL A 278 -9.61 5.74 -1.03
CA VAL A 278 -10.88 5.36 -1.67
C VAL A 278 -10.74 3.97 -2.25
N TYR A 279 -11.51 3.03 -1.72
CA TYR A 279 -11.60 1.65 -2.19
C TYR A 279 -12.95 1.42 -2.86
N THR A 280 -12.96 0.92 -4.10
CA THR A 280 -14.15 0.65 -4.89
C THR A 280 -14.31 -0.83 -5.16
N LEU A 281 -15.56 -1.32 -5.15
CA LEU A 281 -15.94 -2.67 -5.57
C LEU A 281 -17.16 -2.61 -6.48
N PRO A 282 -17.20 -3.40 -7.57
CA PRO A 282 -18.40 -3.49 -8.42
C PRO A 282 -19.53 -4.24 -7.69
N LEU A 283 -20.76 -3.79 -7.95
CA LEU A 283 -22.00 -4.41 -7.46
C LEU A 283 -22.24 -5.79 -8.05
#